data_e9219b4132482199daf703fef5271eb1
#
_entry.id   e9219b4132482199daf703fef5271eb1
#
_cell.length_a   1.000
_cell.length_b   1.000
_cell.length_c   1.000
_cell.angle_alpha   90.00
_cell.angle_beta   90.00
_cell.angle_gamma   90.00
#
_symmetry.space_group_name_H-M   'P 1'
#
loop_
_entity.id
_entity.type
_entity.pdbx_description
1 polymer ?
#
loop_
_entity_poly.entity_id
_entity_poly.type
_entity_poly.pdbx_seq_one_letter_code
_entity_poly.pdbx_strand_id
1 'polypeptide(L)'
;MKKGTFIPVPTRPRISEGTYKGKIVSWHQFFSHGQKIFINTEVVDNTGEVINLSFIANIKLTEEGLMIAPKRSSKLSKMLSALLPSVAMNDVDLDALIGLQCLCRVEDSKLDSHKKTKPEKDWYSTITEMYPLEDQRYEFLDDD
;
A
#
# COMPACT_ATOMS: atom_id res chain seq x y z
N MET A 1 14.09 35.16 -1.37
CA MET A 1 14.17 33.89 -0.61
C MET A 1 14.45 34.18 0.85
N LYS A 2 13.78 33.46 1.68
CA LYS A 2 14.01 33.59 3.12
C LYS A 2 15.21 32.74 3.51
N LYS A 3 16.23 33.37 3.97
CA LYS A 3 17.45 32.68 4.39
C LYS A 3 17.19 31.80 5.59
N GLY A 4 17.67 30.59 5.53
CA GLY A 4 17.57 29.65 6.62
C GLY A 4 16.17 29.06 6.86
N THR A 5 15.22 29.36 5.98
CA THR A 5 13.89 28.80 6.10
C THR A 5 13.74 27.66 5.12
N PHE A 6 13.57 26.46 5.66
CA PHE A 6 13.37 25.27 4.85
C PHE A 6 11.99 24.68 5.17
N ILE A 7 11.32 24.21 4.13
CA ILE A 7 10.10 23.42 4.33
C ILE A 7 10.55 22.04 4.79
N PRO A 8 10.12 21.59 5.98
CA PRO A 8 10.52 20.26 6.45
C PRO A 8 10.04 19.19 5.49
N VAL A 9 10.87 18.20 5.22
CA VAL A 9 10.45 17.02 4.49
C VAL A 9 9.47 16.28 5.40
N PRO A 10 8.25 15.98 4.93
CA PRO A 10 7.30 15.25 5.75
C PRO A 10 7.89 13.92 6.18
N THR A 11 7.89 13.66 7.48
CA THR A 11 8.29 12.37 8.00
C THR A 11 7.21 11.36 7.67
N ARG A 12 7.58 10.26 7.04
CA ARG A 12 6.63 9.18 6.79
C ARG A 12 6.22 8.54 8.10
N PRO A 13 4.92 8.26 8.29
CA PRO A 13 4.45 7.68 9.54
C PRO A 13 5.07 6.32 9.80
N ARG A 14 5.24 6.00 11.07
CA ARG A 14 5.66 4.68 11.50
C ARG A 14 4.81 4.24 12.68
N ILE A 15 4.20 3.04 12.55
CA ILE A 15 3.43 2.39 13.61
C ILE A 15 3.95 0.98 13.78
N SER A 16 3.53 0.30 14.84
CA SER A 16 3.97 -1.07 15.10
C SER A 16 3.55 -1.99 13.96
N GLU A 17 4.42 -2.94 13.62
CA GLU A 17 4.07 -3.96 12.63
C GLU A 17 2.87 -4.75 13.11
N GLY A 18 1.97 -5.06 12.20
CA GLY A 18 0.76 -5.80 12.52
C GLY A 18 -0.29 -5.68 11.42
N THR A 19 -1.49 -6.14 11.74
CA THR A 19 -2.63 -6.06 10.83
C THR A 19 -3.64 -5.06 11.36
N TYR A 20 -4.06 -4.13 10.50
CA TYR A 20 -4.92 -3.02 10.86
C TYR A 20 -6.08 -2.91 9.89
N LYS A 21 -7.18 -2.30 10.34
CA LYS A 21 -8.27 -1.94 9.46
C LYS A 21 -7.89 -0.69 8.67
N GLY A 22 -8.25 -0.67 7.40
CA GLY A 22 -7.97 0.46 6.53
C GLY A 22 -9.06 0.69 5.52
N LYS A 23 -8.98 1.85 4.87
CA LYS A 23 -9.87 2.26 3.79
C LYS A 23 -9.05 2.87 2.69
N ILE A 24 -9.20 2.34 1.48
CA ILE A 24 -8.50 2.87 0.30
C ILE A 24 -9.13 4.20 -0.08
N VAL A 25 -8.32 5.25 -0.21
CA VAL A 25 -8.82 6.59 -0.51
C VAL A 25 -8.43 7.09 -1.89
N SER A 26 -7.30 6.63 -2.43
CA SER A 26 -6.86 7.04 -3.77
C SER A 26 -5.75 6.12 -4.26
N TRP A 27 -5.41 6.28 -5.53
CA TRP A 27 -4.23 5.63 -6.11
C TRP A 27 -3.58 6.58 -7.09
N HIS A 28 -2.28 6.41 -7.31
CA HIS A 28 -1.57 7.16 -8.35
C HIS A 28 -0.37 6.39 -8.85
N GLN A 29 0.05 6.72 -10.06
CA GLN A 29 1.27 6.18 -10.67
C GLN A 29 2.44 7.11 -10.34
N PHE A 30 3.61 6.52 -10.18
CA PHE A 30 4.80 7.28 -9.88
C PHE A 30 6.02 6.55 -10.43
N PHE A 31 6.97 7.32 -10.98
CA PHE A 31 8.24 6.76 -11.45
C PHE A 31 9.30 6.96 -10.37
N SER A 32 9.83 5.86 -9.85
CA SER A 32 10.94 5.86 -8.91
C SER A 32 11.60 4.49 -9.00
N HIS A 33 12.77 4.44 -9.60
CA HIS A 33 13.45 3.17 -9.89
C HIS A 33 12.53 2.20 -10.65
N GLY A 34 11.82 2.71 -11.67
CA GLY A 34 10.80 2.03 -12.42
C GLY A 34 9.42 2.58 -12.17
N GLN A 35 8.45 2.11 -12.94
CA GLN A 35 7.06 2.54 -12.77
C GLN A 35 6.43 1.83 -11.59
N LYS A 36 5.75 2.59 -10.75
CA LYS A 36 5.09 2.10 -9.55
C LYS A 36 3.67 2.61 -9.44
N ILE A 37 2.85 1.85 -8.74
CA ILE A 37 1.54 2.29 -8.32
C ILE A 37 1.52 2.41 -6.80
N PHE A 38 0.93 3.48 -6.32
CA PHE A 38 0.72 3.73 -4.89
C PHE A 38 -0.78 3.66 -4.62
N ILE A 39 -1.16 2.76 -3.73
CA ILE A 39 -2.55 2.67 -3.25
C ILE A 39 -2.56 3.33 -1.88
N ASN A 40 -3.12 4.54 -1.82
CA ASN A 40 -3.11 5.35 -0.61
C ASN A 40 -4.28 4.93 0.28
N THR A 41 -3.98 4.64 1.53
CA THR A 41 -4.93 4.00 2.44
C THR A 41 -4.90 4.70 3.80
N GLU A 42 -6.08 4.97 4.34
CA GLU A 42 -6.22 5.43 5.72
C GLU A 42 -6.31 4.21 6.62
N VAL A 43 -5.36 4.06 7.53
CA VAL A 43 -5.26 2.94 8.45
C VAL A 43 -5.55 3.45 9.86
N VAL A 44 -6.35 2.70 10.62
CA VAL A 44 -6.64 3.05 12.02
C VAL A 44 -5.69 2.28 12.92
N ASP A 45 -4.87 3.00 13.67
CA ASP A 45 -3.90 2.38 14.57
C ASP A 45 -4.55 1.91 15.88
N ASN A 46 -3.72 1.37 16.78
CA ASN A 46 -4.23 0.82 18.05
C ASN A 46 -4.78 1.87 19.01
N THR A 47 -4.52 3.14 18.75
CA THR A 47 -5.07 4.25 19.55
C THR A 47 -6.36 4.82 18.97
N GLY A 48 -6.77 4.34 17.79
CA GLY A 48 -7.90 4.90 17.05
C GLY A 48 -7.55 6.07 16.14
N GLU A 49 -6.26 6.40 16.05
CA GLU A 49 -5.81 7.48 15.18
C GLU A 49 -5.70 6.99 13.74
N VAL A 50 -6.07 7.86 12.79
CA VAL A 50 -6.01 7.58 11.36
C VAL A 50 -4.63 7.96 10.84
N ILE A 51 -3.94 6.99 10.22
CA ILE A 51 -2.61 7.15 9.67
C ILE A 51 -2.67 6.85 8.17
N ASN A 52 -2.08 7.72 7.35
CA ASN A 52 -2.03 7.52 5.91
C ASN A 52 -0.81 6.68 5.55
N LEU A 53 -1.05 5.50 5.00
CA LEU A 53 -0.01 4.58 4.56
C LEU A 53 -0.26 4.19 3.11
N SER A 54 0.78 3.70 2.44
CA SER A 54 0.67 3.28 1.05
C SER A 54 1.03 1.81 0.87
N PHE A 55 0.28 1.15 -0.01
CA PHE A 55 0.66 -0.10 -0.62
C PHE A 55 1.34 0.24 -1.93
N ILE A 56 2.58 -0.18 -2.10
CA ILE A 56 3.41 0.19 -3.26
C ILE A 56 3.74 -1.08 -4.04
N ALA A 57 3.49 -1.06 -5.34
CA ALA A 57 3.78 -2.20 -6.20
C ALA A 57 4.36 -1.73 -7.53
N ASN A 58 5.14 -2.60 -8.15
CA ASN A 58 5.67 -2.35 -9.50
C ASN A 58 4.59 -2.59 -10.53
N ILE A 59 4.58 -1.77 -11.57
CA ILE A 59 3.69 -1.92 -12.72
C ILE A 59 4.50 -1.82 -14.01
N LYS A 60 3.90 -2.28 -15.10
CA LYS A 60 4.45 -2.08 -16.45
C LYS A 60 3.43 -1.30 -17.27
N LEU A 61 3.92 -0.40 -18.11
CA LEU A 61 3.08 0.42 -18.96
C LEU A 61 3.39 0.13 -20.43
N THR A 62 2.38 0.29 -21.29
CA THR A 62 2.56 0.31 -22.74
C THR A 62 3.19 1.65 -23.16
N GLU A 63 3.56 1.78 -24.43
CA GLU A 63 4.06 3.06 -24.97
C GLU A 63 3.03 4.17 -24.84
N GLU A 64 1.74 3.84 -24.86
CA GLU A 64 0.66 4.78 -24.70
C GLU A 64 0.37 5.12 -23.23
N GLY A 65 1.10 4.52 -22.29
CA GLY A 65 0.92 4.78 -20.87
C GLY A 65 -0.16 3.94 -20.18
N LEU A 66 -0.70 2.93 -20.87
CA LEU A 66 -1.69 2.03 -20.29
C LEU A 66 -1.00 0.94 -19.46
N MET A 67 -1.59 0.57 -18.34
CA MET A 67 -1.04 -0.48 -17.50
C MET A 67 -1.20 -1.85 -18.13
N ILE A 68 -0.11 -2.61 -18.14
CA ILE A 68 -0.12 -4.01 -18.57
C ILE A 68 -0.62 -4.86 -17.40
N ALA A 69 -1.50 -5.82 -17.68
CA ALA A 69 -2.03 -6.72 -16.67
C ALA A 69 -0.88 -7.38 -15.88
N PRO A 70 -0.94 -7.36 -14.54
CA PRO A 70 0.15 -7.91 -13.73
C PRO A 70 0.20 -9.42 -13.80
N LYS A 71 1.40 -9.99 -13.60
CA LYS A 71 1.56 -11.43 -13.48
C LYS A 71 0.85 -11.92 -12.21
N ARG A 72 0.34 -13.17 -12.25
CA ARG A 72 -0.37 -13.77 -11.10
C ARG A 72 0.46 -13.76 -9.81
N SER A 73 1.76 -13.94 -9.91
CA SER A 73 2.65 -13.98 -8.76
C SER A 73 3.02 -12.60 -8.23
N SER A 74 2.63 -11.53 -8.91
CA SER A 74 3.01 -10.19 -8.50
C SER A 74 2.26 -9.75 -7.24
N LYS A 75 2.88 -8.85 -6.50
CA LYS A 75 2.27 -8.24 -5.31
C LYS A 75 0.93 -7.57 -5.64
N LEU A 76 0.88 -6.84 -6.76
CA LEU A 76 -0.33 -6.14 -7.19
C LEU A 76 -1.45 -7.13 -7.55
N SER A 77 -1.13 -8.18 -8.28
CA SER A 77 -2.13 -9.19 -8.66
C SER A 77 -2.73 -9.88 -7.45
N LYS A 78 -1.90 -10.21 -6.46
CA LYS A 78 -2.38 -10.85 -5.23
C LYS A 78 -3.34 -9.94 -4.47
N MET A 79 -3.03 -8.66 -4.38
CA MET A 79 -3.89 -7.68 -3.71
C MET A 79 -5.21 -7.51 -4.46
N LEU A 80 -5.15 -7.35 -5.78
CA LEU A 80 -6.35 -7.18 -6.61
C LEU A 80 -7.25 -8.41 -6.55
N SER A 81 -6.68 -9.60 -6.60
CA SER A 81 -7.45 -10.84 -6.49
C SER A 81 -8.12 -11.00 -5.12
N ALA A 82 -7.49 -10.50 -4.07
CA ALA A 82 -8.05 -10.55 -2.73
C ALA A 82 -9.22 -9.58 -2.57
N LEU A 83 -9.07 -8.35 -3.07
CA LEU A 83 -10.07 -7.29 -2.87
C LEU A 83 -11.15 -7.25 -3.95
N LEU A 84 -10.84 -7.72 -5.17
CA LEU A 84 -11.75 -7.72 -6.30
C LEU A 84 -11.78 -9.12 -6.95
N PRO A 85 -12.23 -10.15 -6.21
CA PRO A 85 -12.08 -11.55 -6.66
C PRO A 85 -12.89 -11.90 -7.90
N SER A 86 -13.94 -11.14 -8.19
CA SER A 86 -14.82 -11.40 -9.33
C SER A 86 -14.36 -10.74 -10.63
N VAL A 87 -13.25 -9.99 -10.59
CA VAL A 87 -12.79 -9.20 -11.73
C VAL A 87 -11.57 -9.86 -12.35
N ALA A 88 -11.59 -10.02 -13.69
CA ALA A 88 -10.42 -10.51 -14.42
C ALA A 88 -9.33 -9.43 -14.43
N MET A 89 -8.05 -9.86 -14.38
CA MET A 89 -6.93 -8.92 -14.28
C MET A 89 -6.82 -7.95 -15.46
N ASN A 90 -7.28 -8.35 -16.63
CA ASN A 90 -7.27 -7.47 -17.81
C ASN A 90 -8.42 -6.47 -17.85
N ASP A 91 -9.39 -6.60 -16.94
CA ASP A 91 -10.58 -5.73 -16.87
C ASP A 91 -10.65 -4.93 -15.58
N VAL A 92 -9.57 -4.89 -14.81
CA VAL A 92 -9.58 -4.18 -13.52
C VAL A 92 -9.65 -2.68 -13.73
N ASP A 93 -10.65 -2.06 -13.10
CA ASP A 93 -10.72 -0.62 -12.95
C ASP A 93 -10.21 -0.29 -11.54
N LEU A 94 -9.05 0.35 -11.47
CA LEU A 94 -8.45 0.67 -10.17
C LEU A 94 -9.30 1.63 -9.35
N ASP A 95 -10.15 2.43 -9.99
CA ASP A 95 -11.06 3.30 -9.25
C ASP A 95 -12.08 2.50 -8.45
N ALA A 96 -12.31 1.25 -8.77
CA ALA A 96 -13.18 0.36 -7.98
C ALA A 96 -12.60 0.08 -6.59
N LEU A 97 -11.30 0.30 -6.39
CA LEU A 97 -10.68 0.15 -5.08
C LEU A 97 -11.03 1.31 -4.13
N ILE A 98 -11.31 2.49 -4.68
CA ILE A 98 -11.52 3.69 -3.87
C ILE A 98 -12.78 3.52 -3.01
N GLY A 99 -12.62 3.70 -1.72
CA GLY A 99 -13.69 3.53 -0.75
C GLY A 99 -13.81 2.14 -0.14
N LEU A 100 -13.06 1.15 -0.66
CA LEU A 100 -13.08 -0.18 -0.09
C LEU A 100 -12.43 -0.20 1.29
N GLN A 101 -13.07 -0.88 2.22
CA GLN A 101 -12.49 -1.20 3.51
C GLN A 101 -11.77 -2.53 3.42
N CYS A 102 -10.66 -2.64 4.12
CA CYS A 102 -9.82 -3.82 4.04
C CYS A 102 -8.99 -3.99 5.31
N LEU A 103 -8.35 -5.15 5.43
CA LEU A 103 -7.31 -5.39 6.41
C LEU A 103 -5.96 -5.16 5.75
N CYS A 104 -5.07 -4.46 6.44
CA CYS A 104 -3.77 -4.09 5.91
C CYS A 104 -2.68 -4.68 6.79
N ARG A 105 -1.80 -5.47 6.20
CA ARG A 105 -0.59 -5.91 6.89
C ARG A 105 0.42 -4.78 6.79
N VAL A 106 0.85 -4.27 7.93
CA VAL A 106 1.80 -3.17 8.01
C VAL A 106 3.14 -3.68 8.50
N GLU A 107 4.19 -3.34 7.78
CA GLU A 107 5.56 -3.69 8.12
C GLU A 107 6.47 -2.49 7.92
N ASP A 108 7.61 -2.48 8.61
CA ASP A 108 8.59 -1.43 8.46
C ASP A 108 9.33 -1.57 7.13
N SER A 109 9.47 -0.47 6.41
CA SER A 109 10.35 -0.40 5.25
C SER A 109 11.77 -0.12 5.75
N LYS A 110 12.61 -1.13 5.70
CA LYS A 110 13.95 -1.11 6.32
C LYS A 110 15.09 -0.94 5.32
N LEU A 111 14.81 -1.15 4.01
CA LEU A 111 15.83 -1.17 2.99
C LEU A 111 15.78 0.08 2.12
N ASP A 112 16.95 0.54 1.70
CA ASP A 112 17.06 1.64 0.72
C ASP A 112 16.91 1.11 -0.71
N SER A 113 17.07 2.00 -1.69
CA SER A 113 16.94 1.64 -3.13
C SER A 113 18.00 0.63 -3.59
N HIS A 114 19.08 0.48 -2.85
CA HIS A 114 20.14 -0.49 -3.11
C HIS A 114 19.98 -1.76 -2.28
N LYS A 115 18.84 -1.94 -1.62
CA LYS A 115 18.52 -3.09 -0.75
C LYS A 115 19.45 -3.21 0.45
N LYS A 116 20.01 -2.11 0.90
CA LYS A 116 20.81 -2.04 2.13
C LYS A 116 19.96 -1.53 3.27
N THR A 117 20.20 -2.03 4.47
CA THR A 117 19.45 -1.64 5.66
C THR A 117 19.71 -0.18 5.98
N LYS A 118 18.63 0.59 6.10
CA LYS A 118 18.67 1.99 6.53
C LYS A 118 18.82 2.09 8.04
N PRO A 119 19.34 3.22 8.58
CA PRO A 119 19.21 3.50 10.00
C PRO A 119 17.74 3.47 10.43
N GLU A 120 17.47 3.00 11.63
CA GLU A 120 16.09 2.86 12.13
C GLU A 120 15.30 4.17 12.08
N LYS A 121 15.96 5.29 12.29
CA LYS A 121 15.32 6.62 12.21
C LYS A 121 14.70 6.90 10.83
N ASP A 122 15.16 6.21 9.80
CA ASP A 122 14.67 6.39 8.43
C ASP A 122 13.65 5.32 8.02
N TRP A 123 13.32 4.40 8.91
CA TRP A 123 12.28 3.41 8.65
C TRP A 123 10.91 4.07 8.68
N TYR A 124 10.00 3.55 7.89
CA TYR A 124 8.61 4.00 7.88
C TYR A 124 7.70 2.81 7.64
N SER A 125 6.45 2.95 8.01
CA SER A 125 5.45 1.89 7.82
C SER A 125 4.97 1.87 6.38
N THR A 126 4.81 0.66 5.85
CA THR A 126 4.24 0.45 4.53
C THR A 126 3.26 -0.72 4.61
N ILE A 127 2.30 -0.74 3.69
CA ILE A 127 1.35 -1.85 3.62
C ILE A 127 1.94 -2.88 2.67
N THR A 128 2.13 -4.11 3.15
CA THR A 128 2.73 -5.18 2.35
C THR A 128 1.68 -6.13 1.78
N GLU A 129 0.53 -6.26 2.43
CA GLU A 129 -0.57 -7.10 1.96
C GLU A 129 -1.90 -6.45 2.33
N MET A 130 -2.92 -6.69 1.51
CA MET A 130 -4.27 -6.22 1.77
C MET A 130 -5.25 -7.37 1.61
N TYR A 131 -6.20 -7.46 2.53
CA TYR A 131 -7.19 -8.53 2.59
C TYR A 131 -8.59 -7.94 2.74
N PRO A 132 -9.64 -8.64 2.28
CA PRO A 132 -11.00 -8.20 2.58
C PRO A 132 -11.27 -8.21 4.08
N LEU A 133 -12.10 -7.28 4.56
CA LEU A 133 -12.49 -7.24 5.99
C LEU A 133 -13.11 -8.55 6.46
N GLU A 134 -13.81 -9.22 5.56
CA GLU A 134 -14.51 -10.46 5.85
C GLU A 134 -13.66 -11.68 5.51
N ASP A 135 -12.33 -11.58 5.61
CA ASP A 135 -11.44 -12.71 5.41
C ASP A 135 -11.67 -13.74 6.51
N GLN A 136 -12.09 -14.94 6.12
CA GLN A 136 -12.45 -15.98 7.06
C GLN A 136 -11.31 -16.42 7.98
N ARG A 137 -10.07 -16.22 7.57
CA ARG A 137 -8.92 -16.53 8.42
C ARG A 137 -8.93 -15.69 9.69
N TYR A 138 -9.44 -14.47 9.63
CA TYR A 138 -9.53 -13.60 10.81
C TYR A 138 -10.74 -13.94 11.66
N GLU A 139 -11.81 -14.36 11.06
CA GLU A 139 -13.00 -14.80 11.79
C GLU A 139 -12.69 -16.00 12.68
N PHE A 140 -11.91 -16.96 12.19
CA PHE A 140 -11.51 -18.11 12.99
C PHE A 140 -10.63 -17.73 14.17
N LEU A 141 -9.79 -16.72 14.01
CA LEU A 141 -8.93 -16.25 15.08
C LEU A 141 -9.72 -15.49 16.14
N ASP A 142 -10.77 -14.81 15.74
CA ASP A 142 -11.60 -14.02 16.64
C ASP A 142 -12.56 -14.89 17.47
N ASP A 143 -12.89 -16.08 16.99
CA ASP A 143 -13.82 -16.99 17.67
C ASP A 143 -13.19 -17.76 18.83
N ASP A 144 -11.91 -17.64 18.99
CA ASP A 144 -11.21 -18.27 20.12
C ASP A 144 -11.25 -17.38 21.39
#